data_629973710e0a8fea466ae9d37f89c793
#
_entry.id   629973710e0a8fea466ae9d37f89c793
#
_cell.length_a   1.000
_cell.length_b   1.000
_cell.length_c   1.000
_cell.angle_alpha   90.00
_cell.angle_beta   90.00
_cell.angle_gamma   90.00
#
_symmetry.space_group_name_H-M   'P 1'
#
loop_
_entity.id
_entity.type
_entity.pdbx_description
1 polymer ?
#
loop_
_entity_poly.entity_id
_entity_poly.type
_entity_poly.pdbx_seq_one_letter_code
_entity_poly.pdbx_strand_id
1 'polypeptide(L)'
;MTEPRGAGPSQPRRRAERLFGAPALPSTPRPQQVRPDAPRSLRWAALVVGVEAAAIAAGALALLWLTLTGTADSVGRALAEVAIVGVGAAVLAAAAVGLWRVAAWARGPVIVLQLLLAALAYTTAFEAEQPLIGVPVLVLVAVVLYLLATPEARLAYLER
;
A
#
# COMPACT_ATOMS: atom_id res chain seq x y z
N MET A 1 -20.22 26.44 -67.82
CA MET A 1 -20.28 25.33 -66.87
C MET A 1 -19.77 25.89 -65.54
N THR A 2 -20.73 26.25 -64.65
CA THR A 2 -20.47 26.87 -63.36
C THR A 2 -20.70 25.80 -62.28
N GLU A 3 -19.59 25.39 -61.59
CA GLU A 3 -19.68 24.46 -60.43
C GLU A 3 -20.43 25.13 -59.27
N PRO A 4 -21.36 24.42 -58.60
CA PRO A 4 -22.01 24.94 -57.42
C PRO A 4 -21.04 24.82 -56.21
N ARG A 5 -20.65 25.98 -55.65
CA ARG A 5 -19.95 26.03 -54.34
C ARG A 5 -20.75 25.36 -53.29
N GLY A 6 -20.20 24.26 -52.74
CA GLY A 6 -20.75 23.54 -51.61
C GLY A 6 -20.93 24.45 -50.40
N ALA A 7 -22.15 24.61 -49.94
CA ALA A 7 -22.48 25.34 -48.73
C ALA A 7 -21.85 24.62 -47.52
N GLY A 8 -20.86 25.25 -46.92
CA GLY A 8 -20.28 24.77 -45.67
C GLY A 8 -21.32 24.75 -44.53
N PRO A 9 -21.20 23.89 -43.56
CA PRO A 9 -22.19 23.73 -42.48
C PRO A 9 -22.39 25.06 -41.74
N SER A 10 -23.68 25.46 -41.70
CA SER A 10 -24.13 26.75 -41.16
C SER A 10 -23.66 26.98 -39.71
N GLN A 11 -23.17 28.18 -39.44
CA GLN A 11 -22.66 28.63 -38.12
C GLN A 11 -23.55 28.30 -36.91
N PRO A 12 -24.92 28.26 -37.00
CA PRO A 12 -25.77 27.88 -35.87
C PRO A 12 -25.53 26.46 -35.32
N ARG A 13 -25.22 25.48 -36.20
CA ARG A 13 -24.94 24.09 -35.75
C ARG A 13 -23.69 23.98 -34.92
N ARG A 14 -22.63 24.67 -35.30
CA ARG A 14 -21.36 24.68 -34.52
C ARG A 14 -21.49 25.36 -33.16
N ARG A 15 -22.43 26.32 -33.03
CA ARG A 15 -22.70 27.02 -31.76
C ARG A 15 -23.53 26.16 -30.82
N ALA A 16 -24.51 25.41 -31.36
CA ALA A 16 -25.30 24.43 -30.58
C ALA A 16 -24.42 23.26 -30.08
N GLU A 17 -23.52 22.73 -30.89
CA GLU A 17 -22.57 21.69 -30.50
C GLU A 17 -21.65 22.12 -29.38
N ARG A 18 -21.25 23.42 -29.33
CA ARG A 18 -20.43 23.96 -28.22
C ARG A 18 -21.22 24.19 -26.95
N LEU A 19 -22.51 24.46 -27.02
CA LEU A 19 -23.37 24.73 -25.86
C LEU A 19 -24.00 23.48 -25.25
N PHE A 20 -24.29 22.46 -26.06
CA PHE A 20 -24.99 21.25 -25.62
C PHE A 20 -24.11 20.00 -25.61
N GLY A 21 -22.82 20.13 -25.93
CA GLY A 21 -21.91 19.00 -26.12
C GLY A 21 -22.21 18.24 -27.42
N ALA A 22 -21.20 17.70 -28.07
CA ALA A 22 -21.41 16.75 -29.16
C ALA A 22 -22.24 15.56 -28.62
N PRO A 23 -23.25 15.04 -29.36
CA PRO A 23 -23.96 13.85 -28.95
C PRO A 23 -22.92 12.77 -28.61
N ALA A 24 -22.99 12.25 -27.40
CA ALA A 24 -22.04 11.27 -26.91
C ALA A 24 -22.06 10.10 -27.91
N LEU A 25 -20.96 9.96 -28.66
CA LEU A 25 -20.75 8.75 -29.45
C LEU A 25 -20.91 7.58 -28.48
N PRO A 26 -21.65 6.50 -28.88
CA PRO A 26 -21.78 5.33 -28.03
C PRO A 26 -20.37 4.97 -27.58
N SER A 27 -20.13 5.06 -26.28
CA SER A 27 -18.83 4.71 -25.69
C SER A 27 -18.57 3.27 -26.08
N THR A 28 -17.62 3.05 -26.98
CA THR A 28 -17.07 1.71 -27.21
C THR A 28 -16.83 1.11 -25.83
N PRO A 29 -17.35 -0.10 -25.53
CA PRO A 29 -17.10 -0.74 -24.26
C PRO A 29 -15.59 -0.70 -24.03
N ARG A 30 -15.17 0.02 -22.97
CA ARG A 30 -13.75 0.03 -22.61
C ARG A 30 -13.35 -1.43 -22.48
N PRO A 31 -12.31 -1.91 -23.20
CA PRO A 31 -11.82 -3.26 -22.98
C PRO A 31 -11.69 -3.45 -21.49
N GLN A 32 -12.34 -4.46 -20.93
CA GLN A 32 -12.14 -4.81 -19.52
C GLN A 32 -10.65 -5.06 -19.37
N GLN A 33 -9.95 -4.13 -18.76
CA GLN A 33 -8.54 -4.31 -18.44
C GLN A 33 -8.50 -5.53 -17.53
N VAL A 34 -8.12 -6.67 -18.10
CA VAL A 34 -7.77 -7.87 -17.35
C VAL A 34 -6.71 -7.40 -16.38
N ARG A 35 -7.04 -7.36 -15.07
CA ARG A 35 -6.08 -6.98 -14.04
C ARG A 35 -4.89 -7.92 -14.17
N PRO A 36 -3.70 -7.44 -14.54
CA PRO A 36 -2.54 -8.31 -14.56
C PRO A 36 -2.37 -8.89 -13.16
N ASP A 37 -2.18 -10.18 -13.07
CA ASP A 37 -1.87 -10.85 -11.81
C ASP A 37 -0.67 -10.16 -11.16
N ALA A 38 -0.75 -9.95 -9.84
CA ALA A 38 0.33 -9.32 -9.10
C ALA A 38 1.66 -10.05 -9.36
N PRO A 39 2.75 -9.33 -9.70
CA PRO A 39 4.06 -9.93 -9.88
C PRO A 39 4.45 -10.79 -8.67
N ARG A 40 5.21 -11.84 -8.90
CA ARG A 40 5.64 -12.74 -7.82
C ARG A 40 6.37 -12.01 -6.71
N SER A 41 7.23 -11.05 -7.04
CA SER A 41 7.94 -10.19 -6.10
C SER A 41 6.98 -9.44 -5.16
N LEU A 42 5.89 -8.90 -5.70
CA LEU A 42 4.90 -8.17 -4.92
C LEU A 42 4.07 -9.08 -4.01
N ARG A 43 3.76 -10.30 -4.47
CA ARG A 43 3.09 -11.32 -3.65
C ARG A 43 3.97 -11.76 -2.47
N TRP A 44 5.26 -12.00 -2.71
CA TRP A 44 6.21 -12.32 -1.65
C TRP A 44 6.37 -11.16 -0.66
N ALA A 45 6.50 -9.93 -1.14
CA ALA A 45 6.52 -8.76 -0.28
C ALA A 45 5.26 -8.67 0.59
N ALA A 46 4.07 -8.86 0.01
CA ALA A 46 2.81 -8.85 0.75
C ALA A 46 2.73 -9.95 1.82
N LEU A 47 3.25 -11.16 1.53
CA LEU A 47 3.31 -12.25 2.49
C LEU A 47 4.25 -11.93 3.65
N VAL A 48 5.47 -11.44 3.38
CA VAL A 48 6.42 -11.09 4.44
C VAL A 48 5.85 -9.98 5.32
N VAL A 49 5.31 -8.91 4.73
CA VAL A 49 4.66 -7.82 5.47
C VAL A 49 3.45 -8.32 6.26
N GLY A 50 2.70 -9.28 5.72
CA GLY A 50 1.58 -9.91 6.43
C GLY A 50 2.03 -10.73 7.66
N VAL A 51 3.14 -11.45 7.54
CA VAL A 51 3.75 -12.19 8.66
C VAL A 51 4.26 -11.22 9.74
N GLU A 52 4.93 -10.14 9.34
CA GLU A 52 5.36 -9.07 10.26
C GLU A 52 4.17 -8.45 11.00
N ALA A 53 3.09 -8.12 10.28
CA ALA A 53 1.88 -7.59 10.88
C ALA A 53 1.27 -8.56 11.91
N ALA A 54 1.22 -9.87 11.58
CA ALA A 54 0.73 -10.90 12.47
C ALA A 54 1.62 -11.05 13.72
N ALA A 55 2.95 -11.00 13.57
CA ALA A 55 3.89 -11.08 14.68
C ALA A 55 3.75 -9.86 15.62
N ILE A 56 3.62 -8.65 15.07
CA ILE A 56 3.42 -7.42 15.86
C ILE A 56 2.05 -7.48 16.58
N ALA A 57 1.00 -7.94 15.90
CA ALA A 57 -0.32 -8.11 16.52
C ALA A 57 -0.30 -9.13 17.66
N ALA A 58 0.38 -10.26 17.48
CA ALA A 58 0.58 -11.25 18.54
C ALA A 58 1.35 -10.67 19.73
N GLY A 59 2.38 -9.87 19.48
CA GLY A 59 3.10 -9.13 20.52
C GLY A 59 2.21 -8.15 21.28
N ALA A 60 1.38 -7.39 20.57
CA ALA A 60 0.41 -6.47 21.18
C ALA A 60 -0.62 -7.22 22.08
N LEU A 61 -1.10 -8.37 21.62
CA LEU A 61 -2.00 -9.21 22.41
C LEU A 61 -1.31 -9.79 23.65
N ALA A 62 -0.06 -10.22 23.53
CA ALA A 62 0.73 -10.69 24.66
C ALA A 62 0.96 -9.58 25.69
N LEU A 63 1.31 -8.37 25.23
CA LEU A 63 1.43 -7.19 26.10
C LEU A 63 0.11 -6.86 26.80
N LEU A 64 -1.00 -6.90 26.07
CA LEU A 64 -2.32 -6.69 26.64
C LEU A 64 -2.63 -7.71 27.73
N TRP A 65 -2.37 -8.99 27.46
CA TRP A 65 -2.55 -10.06 28.44
C TRP A 65 -1.74 -9.83 29.71
N LEU A 66 -0.45 -9.52 29.55
CA LEU A 66 0.45 -9.22 30.69
C LEU A 66 0.00 -7.99 31.47
N THR A 67 -0.52 -6.97 30.79
CA THR A 67 -1.06 -5.75 31.43
C THR A 67 -2.31 -6.04 32.26
N LEU A 68 -3.17 -6.94 31.80
CA LEU A 68 -4.41 -7.27 32.48
C LEU A 68 -4.23 -8.27 33.64
N THR A 69 -3.18 -9.12 33.59
CA THR A 69 -2.92 -10.17 34.58
C THR A 69 -1.76 -9.87 35.52
N GLY A 70 -0.92 -8.91 35.17
CA GLY A 70 0.27 -8.51 35.93
C GLY A 70 0.05 -7.28 36.80
N THR A 71 1.04 -6.99 37.65
CA THR A 71 1.12 -5.75 38.44
C THR A 71 1.86 -4.71 37.64
N ALA A 72 1.19 -4.03 36.69
CA ALA A 72 1.81 -2.96 35.94
C ALA A 72 1.89 -1.68 36.80
N ASP A 73 3.07 -1.05 36.86
CA ASP A 73 3.30 0.22 37.59
C ASP A 73 2.37 1.34 37.09
N SER A 74 1.93 1.27 35.83
CA SER A 74 0.97 2.17 35.21
C SER A 74 0.18 1.46 34.11
N VAL A 75 -1.03 1.04 34.43
CA VAL A 75 -1.97 0.39 33.46
C VAL A 75 -2.29 1.32 32.30
N GLY A 76 -2.45 2.63 32.56
CA GLY A 76 -2.74 3.60 31.50
C GLY A 76 -1.66 3.70 30.45
N ARG A 77 -0.37 3.71 30.86
CA ARG A 77 0.77 3.73 29.95
C ARG A 77 0.85 2.43 29.13
N ALA A 78 0.71 1.28 29.78
CA ALA A 78 0.76 -0.01 29.13
C ALA A 78 -0.37 -0.17 28.10
N LEU A 79 -1.58 0.28 28.39
CA LEU A 79 -2.69 0.30 27.42
C LEU A 79 -2.43 1.24 26.23
N ALA A 80 -1.80 2.39 26.46
CA ALA A 80 -1.41 3.29 25.38
C ALA A 80 -0.37 2.65 24.45
N GLU A 81 0.62 1.95 25.02
CA GLU A 81 1.61 1.20 24.25
C GLU A 81 0.97 0.08 23.42
N VAL A 82 0.07 -0.71 23.99
CA VAL A 82 -0.71 -1.74 23.27
C VAL A 82 -1.53 -1.12 22.13
N ALA A 83 -2.18 0.01 22.37
CA ALA A 83 -2.98 0.68 21.36
C ALA A 83 -2.11 1.17 20.18
N ILE A 84 -0.96 1.78 20.44
CA ILE A 84 -0.04 2.25 19.41
C ILE A 84 0.50 1.08 18.58
N VAL A 85 0.96 0.01 19.23
CA VAL A 85 1.47 -1.19 18.56
C VAL A 85 0.36 -1.87 17.75
N GLY A 86 -0.85 -1.96 18.32
CA GLY A 86 -2.01 -2.53 17.64
C GLY A 86 -2.42 -1.75 16.38
N VAL A 87 -2.41 -0.42 16.45
CA VAL A 87 -2.65 0.44 15.27
C VAL A 87 -1.56 0.22 14.21
N GLY A 88 -0.30 0.16 14.62
CA GLY A 88 0.80 -0.13 13.70
C GLY A 88 0.62 -1.48 13.00
N ALA A 89 0.26 -2.53 13.73
CA ALA A 89 -0.03 -3.85 13.17
C ALA A 89 -1.21 -3.81 12.18
N ALA A 90 -2.29 -3.10 12.52
CA ALA A 90 -3.46 -2.97 11.65
C ALA A 90 -3.13 -2.22 10.34
N VAL A 91 -2.37 -1.14 10.41
CA VAL A 91 -1.91 -0.40 9.21
C VAL A 91 -1.02 -1.28 8.34
N LEU A 92 -0.11 -2.04 8.94
CA LEU A 92 0.78 -2.95 8.22
C LEU A 92 -0.02 -4.09 7.55
N ALA A 93 -1.02 -4.65 8.24
CA ALA A 93 -1.90 -5.66 7.68
C ALA A 93 -2.74 -5.12 6.51
N ALA A 94 -3.31 -3.92 6.64
CA ALA A 94 -4.03 -3.26 5.57
C ALA A 94 -3.12 -2.99 4.36
N ALA A 95 -1.89 -2.57 4.60
CA ALA A 95 -0.90 -2.34 3.56
C ALA A 95 -0.46 -3.64 2.87
N ALA A 96 -0.32 -4.77 3.60
CA ALA A 96 -0.06 -6.10 3.04
C ALA A 96 -1.19 -6.53 2.07
N VAL A 97 -2.45 -6.33 2.47
CA VAL A 97 -3.61 -6.57 1.60
C VAL A 97 -3.59 -5.63 0.39
N GLY A 98 -3.21 -4.36 0.59
CA GLY A 98 -3.04 -3.39 -0.49
C GLY A 98 -1.99 -3.82 -1.50
N LEU A 99 -0.82 -4.30 -1.06
CA LEU A 99 0.23 -4.86 -1.91
C LEU A 99 -0.26 -6.07 -2.69
N TRP A 100 -0.98 -6.99 -2.03
CA TRP A 100 -1.57 -8.16 -2.69
C TRP A 100 -2.52 -7.77 -3.81
N ARG A 101 -3.29 -6.69 -3.61
CA ARG A 101 -4.23 -6.13 -4.60
C ARG A 101 -3.58 -5.17 -5.60
N VAL A 102 -2.26 -4.99 -5.53
CA VAL A 102 -1.50 -4.02 -6.34
C VAL A 102 -2.06 -2.59 -6.20
N ALA A 103 -2.49 -2.21 -5.00
CA ALA A 103 -3.00 -0.88 -4.73
C ALA A 103 -1.84 0.13 -4.63
N ALA A 104 -1.88 1.20 -5.42
CA ALA A 104 -0.79 2.19 -5.50
C ALA A 104 -0.50 2.86 -4.14
N TRP A 105 -1.52 3.07 -3.31
CA TRP A 105 -1.38 3.69 -1.99
C TRP A 105 -0.56 2.84 -1.00
N ALA A 106 -0.54 1.50 -1.16
CA ALA A 106 0.05 0.60 -0.17
C ALA A 106 1.57 0.71 -0.07
N ARG A 107 2.26 1.16 -1.13
CA ARG A 107 3.73 1.28 -1.13
C ARG A 107 4.25 2.29 -0.12
N GLY A 108 3.62 3.47 -0.05
CA GLY A 108 4.04 4.53 0.87
C GLY A 108 4.04 4.08 2.32
N PRO A 109 2.90 3.65 2.87
CA PRO A 109 2.83 3.13 4.24
C PRO A 109 3.79 1.98 4.53
N VAL A 110 3.96 1.02 3.60
CA VAL A 110 4.91 -0.09 3.81
C VAL A 110 6.33 0.43 3.93
N ILE A 111 6.79 1.30 3.04
CA ILE A 111 8.16 1.84 3.10
C ILE A 111 8.38 2.60 4.42
N VAL A 112 7.43 3.45 4.83
CA VAL A 112 7.56 4.21 6.08
C VAL A 112 7.61 3.29 7.28
N LEU A 113 6.72 2.29 7.36
CA LEU A 113 6.70 1.33 8.47
C LEU A 113 7.95 0.45 8.48
N GLN A 114 8.46 0.05 7.32
CA GLN A 114 9.72 -0.70 7.24
C GLN A 114 10.92 0.12 7.74
N LEU A 115 10.97 1.42 7.45
CA LEU A 115 12.02 2.29 7.98
C LEU A 115 11.92 2.45 9.51
N LEU A 116 10.70 2.57 10.05
CA LEU A 116 10.47 2.60 11.50
C LEU A 116 10.87 1.27 12.16
N LEU A 117 10.48 0.14 11.55
CA LEU A 117 10.89 -1.19 12.01
C LEU A 117 12.41 -1.39 11.95
N ALA A 118 13.06 -0.87 10.91
CA ALA A 118 14.52 -0.90 10.80
C ALA A 118 15.19 -0.15 11.96
N ALA A 119 14.72 1.05 12.27
CA ALA A 119 15.23 1.84 13.39
C ALA A 119 15.03 1.10 14.73
N LEU A 120 13.82 0.57 14.97
CA LEU A 120 13.52 -0.19 16.18
C LEU A 120 14.34 -1.48 16.28
N ALA A 121 14.48 -2.21 15.18
CA ALA A 121 15.27 -3.43 15.16
C ALA A 121 16.76 -3.16 15.35
N TYR A 122 17.26 -2.03 14.83
CA TYR A 122 18.64 -1.59 15.07
C TYR A 122 18.90 -1.31 16.57
N THR A 123 18.03 -0.50 17.20
CA THR A 123 18.16 -0.22 18.65
C THR A 123 18.04 -1.50 19.49
N THR A 124 17.15 -2.41 19.11
CA THR A 124 16.99 -3.70 19.79
C THR A 124 18.25 -4.58 19.64
N ALA A 125 18.83 -4.63 18.44
CA ALA A 125 19.99 -5.48 18.18
C ALA A 125 21.27 -4.98 18.84
N PHE A 126 21.51 -3.67 18.81
CA PHE A 126 22.83 -3.09 19.15
C PHE A 126 22.83 -2.28 20.44
N GLU A 127 21.73 -1.60 20.79
CA GLU A 127 21.66 -0.80 22.02
C GLU A 127 21.09 -1.62 23.18
N ALA A 128 20.07 -2.45 22.93
CA ALA A 128 19.49 -3.34 23.94
C ALA A 128 20.21 -4.70 24.03
N GLU A 129 21.30 -4.90 23.28
CA GLU A 129 22.12 -6.11 23.27
C GLU A 129 21.33 -7.41 23.00
N GLN A 130 20.24 -7.31 22.19
CA GLN A 130 19.40 -8.44 21.81
C GLN A 130 19.50 -8.77 20.31
N PRO A 131 20.68 -9.16 19.79
CA PRO A 131 20.89 -9.38 18.36
C PRO A 131 20.05 -10.52 17.81
N LEU A 132 19.70 -11.52 18.63
CA LEU A 132 18.87 -12.65 18.23
C LEU A 132 17.44 -12.24 17.84
N ILE A 133 16.97 -11.08 18.32
CA ILE A 133 15.65 -10.53 17.98
C ILE A 133 15.80 -9.45 16.90
N GLY A 134 16.71 -8.50 17.09
CA GLY A 134 16.84 -7.35 16.20
C GLY A 134 17.37 -7.69 14.80
N VAL A 135 18.39 -8.57 14.70
CA VAL A 135 19.00 -8.92 13.42
C VAL A 135 18.02 -9.62 12.46
N PRO A 136 17.22 -10.63 12.86
CA PRO A 136 16.21 -11.22 11.98
C PRO A 136 15.20 -10.21 11.46
N VAL A 137 14.76 -9.26 12.30
CA VAL A 137 13.84 -8.20 11.88
C VAL A 137 14.50 -7.28 10.85
N LEU A 138 15.76 -6.89 11.04
CA LEU A 138 16.52 -6.12 10.04
C LEU A 138 16.62 -6.84 8.70
N VAL A 139 16.86 -8.15 8.72
CA VAL A 139 16.92 -8.97 7.51
C VAL A 139 15.54 -8.97 6.80
N LEU A 140 14.44 -9.17 7.54
CA LEU A 140 13.09 -9.13 6.97
C LEU A 140 12.79 -7.77 6.32
N VAL A 141 13.09 -6.67 7.01
CA VAL A 141 12.97 -5.31 6.50
C VAL A 141 13.75 -5.13 5.19
N ALA A 142 15.03 -5.57 5.17
CA ALA A 142 15.86 -5.49 3.98
C ALA A 142 15.26 -6.28 2.80
N VAL A 143 14.73 -7.49 3.06
CA VAL A 143 14.07 -8.32 2.05
C VAL A 143 12.82 -7.62 1.50
N VAL A 144 11.96 -7.04 2.34
CA VAL A 144 10.75 -6.33 1.90
C VAL A 144 11.13 -5.13 1.03
N LEU A 145 12.07 -4.30 1.49
CA LEU A 145 12.52 -3.13 0.72
C LEU A 145 13.14 -3.53 -0.61
N TYR A 146 13.94 -4.59 -0.64
CA TYR A 146 14.50 -5.15 -1.87
C TYR A 146 13.40 -5.60 -2.83
N LEU A 147 12.40 -6.37 -2.36
CA LEU A 147 11.29 -6.84 -3.20
C LEU A 147 10.47 -5.68 -3.77
N LEU A 148 10.25 -4.60 -2.99
CA LEU A 148 9.55 -3.41 -3.46
C LEU A 148 10.39 -2.58 -4.45
N ALA A 149 11.72 -2.66 -4.38
CA ALA A 149 12.63 -1.97 -5.27
C ALA A 149 12.82 -2.68 -6.63
N THR A 150 12.37 -3.92 -6.78
CA THR A 150 12.51 -4.69 -8.03
C THR A 150 11.84 -3.98 -9.21
N PRO A 151 12.43 -4.07 -10.44
CA PRO A 151 11.85 -3.45 -11.63
C PRO A 151 10.42 -3.92 -11.92
N GLU A 152 10.13 -5.20 -11.68
CA GLU A 152 8.81 -5.81 -11.85
C GLU A 152 7.75 -5.15 -10.94
N ALA A 153 8.10 -4.92 -9.66
CA ALA A 153 7.22 -4.25 -8.73
C ALA A 153 6.98 -2.78 -9.13
N ARG A 154 7.98 -2.10 -9.71
CA ARG A 154 7.86 -0.72 -10.18
C ARG A 154 6.98 -0.61 -11.41
N LEU A 155 7.15 -1.49 -12.40
CA LEU A 155 6.37 -1.51 -13.64
C LEU A 155 4.89 -1.80 -13.38
N ALA A 156 4.56 -2.71 -12.46
CA ALA A 156 3.18 -3.03 -12.10
C ALA A 156 2.34 -1.82 -11.63
N TYR A 157 2.99 -0.73 -11.21
CA TYR A 157 2.34 0.51 -10.79
C TYR A 157 2.32 1.60 -11.87
N LEU A 158 3.18 1.52 -12.89
CA LEU A 158 3.24 2.49 -13.99
C LEU A 158 2.24 2.19 -15.09
N GLU A 159 1.79 0.94 -15.22
CA GLU A 159 0.81 0.50 -16.22
C GLU A 159 -0.66 0.76 -15.80
N ARG A 160 -0.86 1.48 -14.73
CA ARG A 160 -2.18 1.93 -14.21
C ARG A 160 -2.35 3.43 -14.34
#